data_e6576d688f7edf7fe3c458d3a87b39de
#
_entry.id   e6576d688f7edf7fe3c458d3a87b39de
#
_cell.length_a   1.000
_cell.length_b   1.000
_cell.length_c   1.000
_cell.angle_alpha   90.00
_cell.angle_beta   90.00
_cell.angle_gamma   90.00
#
_symmetry.space_group_name_H-M   'P 1'
#
loop_
_entity.id
_entity.type
_entity.pdbx_description
1 polymer ?
#
loop_
_entity_poly.entity_id
_entity_poly.type
_entity_poly.pdbx_seq_one_letter_code
_entity_poly.pdbx_strand_id
1 'polypeptide(L)'
;MKKFFIPAAFAMSLLASCNVLDKEPLTTIAPSNFFKSATDAEASLTAAYDGLQSKGCYAEVLNLVGNMPSDDCTSNNNDVRALDDINWNSSTGQVGDAYRDNYRTINRANSVIKYVPGVAGMNATRRDQILGEARFLRALSYFNLVRLYGAVPLRLEPTETGDPAVLNLPRAATDQVYARIVEDLTIGAGLMADVNPARATKGSANALLARVQLTQRNWSAAKDAALLVLGGKGGYSLQGFNSLFPADNKGESIFEIQFSGSADGGTSFTLPDLLLPLPAATYSFAKFNLPTLFVTRNAQPTDLTSVVDTINDQRWSYQGNVNTGRNHASYVQGRGPKADDSGPFVYKWRSDGSGFNSSDNYYVLRLAEVYLTAAEASNELNSPAQAVLDYLNPIRQRAGLLPLDASSPEAASQATLRTEIDKQRRLELAFEGERWFDLIRYARHTQANSAVQHAVTALDMIAQKRGTRDVNYLLFPIPLGELNTNTQLQQNPGY
;
A
#
# COMPACT_ATOMS: atom_id res chain seq x y z
N MET A 1 -39.91 -14.69 -81.20
CA MET A 1 -39.13 -15.36 -80.19
C MET A 1 -38.08 -14.44 -79.65
N LYS A 2 -38.36 -13.74 -78.52
CA LYS A 2 -37.41 -12.87 -77.81
C LYS A 2 -37.20 -13.56 -76.49
N LYS A 3 -36.05 -14.13 -76.24
CA LYS A 3 -35.67 -14.79 -75.00
C LYS A 3 -34.79 -13.84 -74.17
N PHE A 4 -35.26 -13.58 -73.00
CA PHE A 4 -34.62 -13.22 -71.74
C PHE A 4 -33.10 -13.49 -71.62
N PHE A 5 -32.34 -12.38 -71.42
CA PHE A 5 -30.99 -12.42 -70.93
C PHE A 5 -30.78 -11.23 -69.99
N ILE A 6 -31.42 -11.20 -68.81
CA ILE A 6 -31.07 -10.27 -67.67
C ILE A 6 -31.51 -11.01 -66.42
N PRO A 7 -30.72 -11.89 -65.82
CA PRO A 7 -30.53 -11.82 -64.35
C PRO A 7 -29.13 -12.19 -63.84
N ALA A 8 -28.09 -12.34 -64.66
CA ALA A 8 -26.78 -12.76 -64.15
C ALA A 8 -25.88 -11.58 -63.66
N ALA A 9 -26.17 -10.35 -64.07
CA ALA A 9 -25.36 -9.19 -63.66
C ALA A 9 -25.71 -8.61 -62.25
N PHE A 10 -26.87 -8.97 -61.68
CA PHE A 10 -27.31 -8.46 -60.36
C PHE A 10 -26.89 -9.35 -59.19
N ALA A 11 -26.43 -10.56 -59.45
CA ALA A 11 -25.97 -11.48 -58.40
C ALA A 11 -24.48 -11.34 -58.07
N MET A 12 -23.69 -10.61 -58.86
CA MET A 12 -22.25 -10.43 -58.63
C MET A 12 -21.88 -9.15 -57.87
N SER A 13 -22.82 -8.24 -57.60
CA SER A 13 -22.62 -7.00 -56.83
C SER A 13 -22.89 -7.15 -55.33
N LEU A 14 -23.28 -8.34 -54.85
CA LEU A 14 -23.54 -8.61 -53.42
C LEU A 14 -22.36 -9.24 -52.68
N LEU A 15 -21.25 -9.54 -53.35
CA LEU A 15 -20.05 -10.11 -52.71
C LEU A 15 -18.93 -9.11 -52.40
N ALA A 16 -19.12 -7.82 -52.67
CA ALA A 16 -18.12 -6.75 -52.38
C ALA A 16 -18.42 -5.94 -51.13
N SER A 17 -19.33 -6.40 -50.26
CA SER A 17 -19.78 -5.64 -49.07
C SER A 17 -19.24 -6.17 -47.71
N CYS A 18 -18.11 -6.89 -47.68
CA CYS A 18 -17.59 -7.44 -46.43
C CYS A 18 -16.56 -6.54 -45.69
N ASN A 19 -16.19 -5.39 -46.22
CA ASN A 19 -15.20 -4.50 -45.55
C ASN A 19 -15.79 -3.24 -44.89
N VAL A 20 -17.13 -3.13 -44.81
CA VAL A 20 -17.78 -1.93 -44.21
C VAL A 20 -18.17 -2.15 -42.74
N LEU A 21 -18.09 -3.40 -42.25
CA LEU A 21 -18.48 -3.74 -40.88
C LEU A 21 -17.33 -3.66 -39.86
N ASP A 22 -16.08 -3.52 -40.30
CA ASP A 22 -14.91 -3.35 -39.45
C ASP A 22 -14.50 -1.87 -39.27
N LYS A 23 -15.44 -0.94 -39.33
CA LYS A 23 -15.17 0.41 -38.90
C LYS A 23 -15.18 0.42 -37.39
N GLU A 24 -13.97 0.49 -36.81
CA GLU A 24 -13.84 0.83 -35.39
C GLU A 24 -14.68 2.07 -35.07
N PRO A 25 -15.52 2.04 -34.03
CA PRO A 25 -16.34 3.18 -33.66
C PRO A 25 -15.42 4.37 -33.34
N LEU A 26 -15.52 5.45 -34.13
CA LEU A 26 -14.76 6.68 -33.93
C LEU A 26 -15.04 7.38 -32.58
N THR A 27 -16.09 6.94 -31.89
CA THR A 27 -16.55 7.47 -30.60
C THR A 27 -16.15 6.62 -29.40
N THR A 28 -15.60 5.43 -29.64
CA THR A 28 -15.11 4.55 -28.57
C THR A 28 -13.58 4.62 -28.54
N ILE A 29 -13.01 4.93 -27.37
CA ILE A 29 -11.55 4.92 -27.19
C ILE A 29 -11.09 3.45 -27.24
N ALA A 30 -10.76 2.98 -28.43
CA ALA A 30 -10.11 1.69 -28.60
C ALA A 30 -8.59 1.87 -28.50
N PRO A 31 -7.82 0.90 -27.99
CA PRO A 31 -6.38 0.99 -27.90
C PRO A 31 -5.67 1.38 -29.18
N SER A 32 -6.13 0.86 -30.33
CA SER A 32 -5.65 1.18 -31.67
C SER A 32 -5.83 2.66 -32.06
N ASN A 33 -6.80 3.34 -31.45
CA ASN A 33 -7.09 4.75 -31.69
C ASN A 33 -6.50 5.69 -30.65
N PHE A 34 -6.11 5.18 -29.48
CA PHE A 34 -5.63 5.99 -28.35
C PHE A 34 -4.11 6.19 -28.36
N PHE A 35 -3.29 5.14 -28.48
CA PHE A 35 -1.83 5.23 -28.33
C PHE A 35 -1.12 5.74 -29.60
N LYS A 36 -1.36 7.00 -30.00
CA LYS A 36 -0.80 7.60 -31.23
C LYS A 36 0.34 8.59 -30.97
N SER A 37 0.42 9.16 -29.79
CA SER A 37 1.37 10.21 -29.46
C SER A 37 2.00 10.02 -28.07
N ALA A 38 3.08 10.75 -27.80
CA ALA A 38 3.69 10.83 -26.48
C ALA A 38 2.70 11.36 -25.42
N THR A 39 1.78 12.26 -25.79
CA THR A 39 0.73 12.77 -24.91
C THR A 39 -0.24 11.67 -24.49
N ASP A 40 -0.60 10.77 -25.40
CA ASP A 40 -1.48 9.66 -25.08
C ASP A 40 -0.79 8.66 -24.15
N ALA A 41 0.52 8.41 -24.34
CA ALA A 41 1.31 7.58 -23.43
C ALA A 41 1.35 8.17 -22.02
N GLU A 42 1.57 9.50 -21.89
CA GLU A 42 1.54 10.19 -20.58
C GLU A 42 0.15 10.14 -19.94
N ALA A 43 -0.91 10.35 -20.70
CA ALA A 43 -2.29 10.28 -20.22
C ALA A 43 -2.64 8.88 -19.72
N SER A 44 -2.22 7.83 -20.45
CA SER A 44 -2.42 6.44 -20.03
C SER A 44 -1.67 6.11 -18.74
N LEU A 45 -0.41 6.56 -18.61
CA LEU A 45 0.35 6.40 -17.38
C LEU A 45 -0.32 7.16 -16.21
N THR A 46 -0.79 8.39 -16.43
CA THR A 46 -1.52 9.17 -15.41
C THR A 46 -2.77 8.42 -14.96
N ALA A 47 -3.51 7.83 -15.88
CA ALA A 47 -4.67 7.00 -15.55
C ALA A 47 -4.28 5.75 -14.72
N ALA A 48 -3.08 5.20 -14.89
CA ALA A 48 -2.60 4.10 -14.04
C ALA A 48 -2.29 4.58 -12.61
N TYR A 49 -1.69 5.77 -12.44
CA TYR A 49 -1.51 6.41 -11.13
C TYR A 49 -2.85 6.71 -10.43
N ASP A 50 -3.82 7.25 -11.16
CA ASP A 50 -5.18 7.51 -10.66
C ASP A 50 -5.84 6.25 -10.07
N GLY A 51 -5.52 5.07 -10.60
CA GLY A 51 -5.99 3.82 -10.02
C GLY A 51 -5.63 3.62 -8.54
N LEU A 52 -4.48 4.13 -8.10
CA LEU A 52 -4.05 4.07 -6.71
C LEU A 52 -4.81 5.05 -5.78
N GLN A 53 -5.42 6.10 -6.34
CA GLN A 53 -6.27 7.03 -5.58
C GLN A 53 -7.67 6.45 -5.31
N SER A 54 -8.02 5.29 -5.87
CA SER A 54 -9.33 4.66 -5.65
C SER A 54 -9.56 4.33 -4.17
N LYS A 55 -10.84 4.29 -3.76
CA LYS A 55 -11.25 3.97 -2.40
C LYS A 55 -10.68 2.62 -1.91
N GLY A 56 -10.74 1.59 -2.75
CA GLY A 56 -10.19 0.26 -2.45
C GLY A 56 -8.65 0.21 -2.38
N CYS A 57 -7.97 1.30 -2.80
CA CYS A 57 -6.54 1.47 -2.66
C CYS A 57 -6.21 2.46 -1.53
N TYR A 58 -5.44 3.52 -1.83
CA TYR A 58 -4.83 4.37 -0.80
C TYR A 58 -5.70 5.54 -0.35
N ALA A 59 -6.82 5.84 -1.02
CA ALA A 59 -7.76 6.83 -0.49
C ALA A 59 -8.33 6.41 0.88
N GLU A 60 -8.50 5.09 1.13
CA GLU A 60 -9.10 4.63 2.38
C GLU A 60 -8.70 3.18 2.76
N VAL A 61 -9.07 2.18 1.93
CA VAL A 61 -9.17 0.77 2.37
C VAL A 61 -7.83 0.16 2.73
N LEU A 62 -6.76 0.40 1.96
CA LEU A 62 -5.45 -0.21 2.26
C LEU A 62 -4.89 0.24 3.60
N ASN A 63 -5.12 1.51 4.00
CA ASN A 63 -4.75 1.97 5.33
C ASN A 63 -5.60 1.29 6.41
N LEU A 64 -6.92 1.23 6.22
CA LEU A 64 -7.82 0.59 7.18
C LEU A 64 -7.47 -0.88 7.40
N VAL A 65 -7.26 -1.66 6.33
CA VAL A 65 -6.91 -3.09 6.45
C VAL A 65 -5.51 -3.32 7.01
N GLY A 66 -4.61 -2.35 6.87
CA GLY A 66 -3.28 -2.40 7.44
C GLY A 66 -3.21 -2.03 8.92
N ASN A 67 -4.23 -1.36 9.46
CA ASN A 67 -4.25 -0.88 10.84
C ASN A 67 -5.35 -1.53 11.70
N MET A 68 -6.60 -1.60 11.24
CA MET A 68 -7.74 -2.02 12.08
C MET A 68 -7.57 -3.41 12.71
N PRO A 69 -7.08 -4.45 12.01
CA PRO A 69 -6.89 -5.76 12.62
C PRO A 69 -5.74 -5.82 13.62
N SER A 70 -4.85 -4.80 13.61
CA SER A 70 -3.61 -4.79 14.38
C SER A 70 -3.80 -4.47 15.87
N ASP A 71 -2.66 -4.37 16.56
CA ASP A 71 -2.54 -3.94 17.94
C ASP A 71 -2.44 -2.40 18.11
N ASP A 72 -2.59 -1.63 17.03
CA ASP A 72 -2.48 -0.17 17.06
C ASP A 72 -3.82 0.53 17.25
N CYS A 73 -4.92 -0.03 16.80
CA CYS A 73 -6.22 0.65 16.84
C CYS A 73 -7.41 -0.29 17.05
N THR A 74 -8.52 0.31 17.41
CA THR A 74 -9.84 -0.31 17.49
C THR A 74 -10.90 0.69 17.07
N SER A 75 -12.08 0.23 16.74
CA SER A 75 -13.19 1.08 16.32
C SER A 75 -14.55 0.62 16.85
N ASN A 76 -15.38 1.60 17.24
CA ASN A 76 -16.77 1.37 17.55
C ASN A 76 -17.69 1.51 16.32
N ASN A 77 -17.13 1.84 15.15
CA ASN A 77 -17.91 2.06 13.94
C ASN A 77 -18.24 0.74 13.24
N ASN A 78 -19.53 0.53 12.94
CA ASN A 78 -19.99 -0.67 12.25
C ASN A 78 -19.42 -0.82 10.84
N ASP A 79 -19.04 0.26 10.16
CA ASP A 79 -18.52 0.21 8.80
C ASP A 79 -17.14 -0.45 8.71
N VAL A 80 -16.37 -0.42 9.79
CA VAL A 80 -15.03 -1.03 9.88
C VAL A 80 -14.93 -2.15 10.90
N ARG A 81 -16.03 -2.43 11.61
CA ARG A 81 -16.05 -3.46 12.67
C ARG A 81 -15.60 -4.84 12.17
N ALA A 82 -15.95 -5.19 10.93
CA ALA A 82 -15.52 -6.46 10.35
C ALA A 82 -13.99 -6.56 10.25
N LEU A 83 -13.29 -5.44 10.01
CA LEU A 83 -11.83 -5.38 10.00
C LEU A 83 -11.27 -5.40 11.43
N ASP A 84 -11.85 -4.60 12.32
CA ASP A 84 -11.38 -4.51 13.70
C ASP A 84 -11.54 -5.86 14.43
N ASP A 85 -12.71 -6.48 14.36
CA ASP A 85 -13.01 -7.77 15.00
C ASP A 85 -12.39 -8.97 14.26
N ILE A 86 -11.68 -8.75 13.14
CA ILE A 86 -11.16 -9.80 12.24
C ILE A 86 -12.31 -10.75 11.83
N ASN A 87 -13.47 -10.21 11.57
CA ASN A 87 -14.69 -10.96 11.24
C ASN A 87 -15.17 -10.70 9.81
N TRP A 88 -14.22 -10.52 8.89
CA TRP A 88 -14.50 -10.36 7.48
C TRP A 88 -14.93 -11.67 6.82
N ASN A 89 -15.65 -11.54 5.73
CA ASN A 89 -16.09 -12.64 4.85
C ASN A 89 -16.04 -12.19 3.37
N SER A 90 -16.39 -13.07 2.45
CA SER A 90 -16.35 -12.80 1.02
C SER A 90 -17.28 -11.69 0.53
N SER A 91 -18.26 -11.26 1.35
CA SER A 91 -19.18 -10.17 1.07
C SER A 91 -18.79 -8.85 1.77
N THR A 92 -17.72 -8.84 2.57
CA THR A 92 -17.23 -7.62 3.23
C THR A 92 -16.79 -6.61 2.18
N GLY A 93 -17.33 -5.38 2.22
CA GLY A 93 -17.11 -4.35 1.20
C GLY A 93 -15.63 -4.05 0.96
N GLN A 94 -14.86 -3.84 2.04
CA GLN A 94 -13.41 -3.55 1.96
C GLN A 94 -12.63 -4.69 1.28
N VAL A 95 -13.03 -5.94 1.47
CA VAL A 95 -12.43 -7.10 0.79
C VAL A 95 -12.66 -7.02 -0.71
N GLY A 96 -13.88 -6.70 -1.15
CA GLY A 96 -14.21 -6.55 -2.58
C GLY A 96 -13.53 -5.33 -3.21
N ASP A 97 -13.56 -4.20 -2.52
CA ASP A 97 -13.01 -2.94 -3.01
C ASP A 97 -11.48 -3.01 -3.21
N ALA A 98 -10.74 -3.56 -2.24
CA ALA A 98 -9.29 -3.73 -2.37
C ALA A 98 -8.91 -4.64 -3.55
N TYR A 99 -9.65 -5.73 -3.77
CA TYR A 99 -9.41 -6.65 -4.89
C TYR A 99 -9.64 -5.95 -6.23
N ARG A 100 -10.84 -5.39 -6.42
CA ARG A 100 -11.27 -4.74 -7.66
C ARG A 100 -10.35 -3.59 -8.07
N ASP A 101 -10.03 -2.69 -7.14
CA ASP A 101 -9.35 -1.45 -7.48
C ASP A 101 -7.84 -1.67 -7.74
N ASN A 102 -7.21 -2.64 -7.07
CA ASN A 102 -5.85 -3.06 -7.44
C ASN A 102 -5.81 -3.71 -8.83
N TYR A 103 -6.79 -4.57 -9.19
CA TYR A 103 -6.85 -5.13 -10.55
C TYR A 103 -7.14 -4.07 -11.62
N ARG A 104 -7.91 -3.03 -11.30
CA ARG A 104 -8.10 -1.89 -12.21
C ARG A 104 -6.78 -1.18 -12.48
N THR A 105 -5.96 -0.94 -11.45
CA THR A 105 -4.62 -0.36 -11.60
C THR A 105 -3.71 -1.27 -12.44
N ILE A 106 -3.72 -2.57 -12.18
CA ILE A 106 -2.96 -3.56 -12.97
C ILE A 106 -3.35 -3.51 -14.45
N ASN A 107 -4.66 -3.47 -14.76
CA ASN A 107 -5.13 -3.41 -16.14
C ASN A 107 -4.68 -2.14 -16.86
N ARG A 108 -4.72 -0.99 -16.20
CA ARG A 108 -4.22 0.30 -16.73
C ARG A 108 -2.70 0.25 -16.96
N ALA A 109 -1.94 -0.29 -16.02
CA ALA A 109 -0.49 -0.47 -16.15
C ALA A 109 -0.15 -1.44 -17.30
N ASN A 110 -0.90 -2.53 -17.47
CA ASN A 110 -0.74 -3.46 -18.57
C ASN A 110 -0.94 -2.77 -19.93
N SER A 111 -1.92 -1.87 -20.04
CA SER A 111 -2.14 -1.10 -21.27
C SER A 111 -0.93 -0.23 -21.61
N VAL A 112 -0.34 0.44 -20.62
CA VAL A 112 0.91 1.22 -20.82
C VAL A 112 2.04 0.31 -21.28
N ILE A 113 2.26 -0.82 -20.60
CA ILE A 113 3.37 -1.74 -20.91
C ILE A 113 3.23 -2.33 -22.31
N LYS A 114 2.00 -2.62 -22.75
CA LYS A 114 1.70 -3.22 -24.07
C LYS A 114 1.84 -2.22 -25.21
N TYR A 115 1.27 -1.03 -25.07
CA TYR A 115 1.09 -0.13 -26.21
C TYR A 115 2.13 0.99 -26.32
N VAL A 116 2.70 1.49 -25.23
CA VAL A 116 3.68 2.58 -25.27
C VAL A 116 4.93 2.25 -26.09
N PRO A 117 5.43 1.00 -26.13
CA PRO A 117 6.58 0.66 -27.01
C PRO A 117 6.35 0.98 -28.47
N GLY A 118 5.09 0.90 -28.96
CA GLY A 118 4.71 1.15 -30.36
C GLY A 118 4.45 2.62 -30.71
N VAL A 119 4.50 3.56 -29.75
CA VAL A 119 4.22 4.97 -29.98
C VAL A 119 5.35 5.62 -30.76
N ALA A 120 5.04 6.06 -32.00
CA ALA A 120 6.02 6.65 -32.92
C ALA A 120 6.47 8.05 -32.43
N GLY A 121 7.72 8.41 -32.73
CA GLY A 121 8.26 9.75 -32.45
C GLY A 121 8.48 10.09 -30.98
N MET A 122 8.27 9.13 -30.06
CA MET A 122 8.48 9.35 -28.65
C MET A 122 9.97 9.30 -28.29
N ASN A 123 10.41 10.19 -27.40
CA ASN A 123 11.76 10.16 -26.84
C ASN A 123 12.01 8.81 -26.15
N ALA A 124 13.10 8.12 -26.49
CA ALA A 124 13.41 6.78 -26.01
C ALA A 124 13.57 6.74 -24.48
N THR A 125 14.31 7.68 -23.90
CA THR A 125 14.50 7.77 -22.44
C THR A 125 13.16 7.94 -21.71
N ARG A 126 12.28 8.83 -22.22
CA ARG A 126 10.96 9.03 -21.59
C ARG A 126 10.06 7.81 -21.74
N ARG A 127 10.12 7.14 -22.91
CA ARG A 127 9.43 5.85 -23.11
C ARG A 127 9.84 4.83 -22.06
N ASP A 128 11.14 4.65 -21.88
CA ASP A 128 11.69 3.70 -20.89
C ASP A 128 11.23 4.06 -19.48
N GLN A 129 11.25 5.34 -19.09
CA GLN A 129 10.76 5.81 -17.80
C GLN A 129 9.26 5.47 -17.61
N ILE A 130 8.41 5.73 -18.60
CA ILE A 130 6.97 5.40 -18.56
C ILE A 130 6.77 3.90 -18.36
N LEU A 131 7.53 3.07 -19.05
CA LEU A 131 7.46 1.61 -18.89
C LEU A 131 7.93 1.17 -17.51
N GLY A 132 8.97 1.80 -16.97
CA GLY A 132 9.44 1.55 -15.61
C GLY A 132 8.41 1.94 -14.55
N GLU A 133 7.80 3.11 -14.69
CA GLU A 133 6.73 3.58 -13.81
C GLU A 133 5.51 2.63 -13.86
N ALA A 134 5.07 2.22 -15.04
CA ALA A 134 3.93 1.28 -15.19
C ALA A 134 4.22 -0.08 -14.55
N ARG A 135 5.46 -0.61 -14.67
CA ARG A 135 5.87 -1.84 -14.00
C ARG A 135 5.86 -1.68 -12.47
N PHE A 136 6.33 -0.55 -11.96
CA PHE A 136 6.26 -0.25 -10.53
C PHE A 136 4.80 -0.24 -10.02
N LEU A 137 3.88 0.41 -10.73
CA LEU A 137 2.45 0.46 -10.36
C LEU A 137 1.82 -0.94 -10.37
N ARG A 138 2.14 -1.77 -11.38
CA ARG A 138 1.69 -3.16 -11.45
C ARG A 138 2.23 -4.00 -10.30
N ALA A 139 3.51 -3.86 -10.00
CA ALA A 139 4.16 -4.57 -8.90
C ALA A 139 3.57 -4.17 -7.53
N LEU A 140 3.35 -2.88 -7.28
CA LEU A 140 2.73 -2.38 -6.06
C LEU A 140 1.33 -2.95 -5.87
N SER A 141 0.51 -2.95 -6.95
CA SER A 141 -0.85 -3.48 -6.89
C SER A 141 -0.86 -5.02 -6.68
N TYR A 142 0.02 -5.77 -7.32
CA TYR A 142 0.17 -7.21 -7.03
C TYR A 142 0.69 -7.47 -5.62
N PHE A 143 1.58 -6.62 -5.09
CA PHE A 143 2.05 -6.75 -3.72
C PHE A 143 0.93 -6.53 -2.70
N ASN A 144 0.05 -5.56 -2.93
CA ASN A 144 -1.15 -5.40 -2.12
C ASN A 144 -2.05 -6.64 -2.18
N LEU A 145 -2.31 -7.16 -3.39
CA LEU A 145 -3.15 -8.33 -3.58
C LEU A 145 -2.58 -9.59 -2.92
N VAL A 146 -1.29 -9.88 -3.11
CA VAL A 146 -0.69 -11.12 -2.59
C VAL A 146 -0.56 -11.09 -1.06
N ARG A 147 -0.37 -9.92 -0.44
CA ARG A 147 -0.38 -9.80 1.03
C ARG A 147 -1.77 -10.05 1.60
N LEU A 148 -2.82 -9.57 0.92
CA LEU A 148 -4.20 -9.68 1.38
C LEU A 148 -4.83 -11.03 1.07
N TYR A 149 -4.67 -11.56 -0.14
CA TYR A 149 -5.43 -12.73 -0.63
C TYR A 149 -4.57 -13.98 -0.86
N GLY A 150 -3.24 -13.87 -0.76
CA GLY A 150 -2.33 -14.96 -1.11
C GLY A 150 -2.26 -15.18 -2.63
N ALA A 151 -2.55 -16.39 -3.08
CA ALA A 151 -2.63 -16.71 -4.51
C ALA A 151 -3.72 -15.87 -5.21
N VAL A 152 -3.40 -15.29 -6.35
CA VAL A 152 -4.31 -14.47 -7.16
C VAL A 152 -4.05 -14.65 -8.65
N PRO A 153 -5.02 -14.42 -9.55
CA PRO A 153 -4.78 -14.49 -11.00
C PRO A 153 -3.69 -13.51 -11.45
N LEU A 154 -2.72 -14.00 -12.22
CA LEU A 154 -1.69 -13.16 -12.85
C LEU A 154 -2.18 -12.68 -14.22
N ARG A 155 -2.68 -11.45 -14.27
CA ARG A 155 -3.07 -10.76 -15.50
C ARG A 155 -1.94 -9.86 -15.96
N LEU A 156 -1.26 -10.24 -17.04
CA LEU A 156 -0.09 -9.52 -17.57
C LEU A 156 -0.38 -8.75 -18.85
N GLU A 157 -1.57 -8.98 -19.42
CA GLU A 157 -2.10 -8.27 -20.59
C GLU A 157 -3.32 -7.44 -20.19
N PRO A 158 -3.60 -6.33 -20.90
CA PRO A 158 -4.83 -5.58 -20.69
C PRO A 158 -6.05 -6.41 -21.08
N THR A 159 -7.17 -6.15 -20.42
CA THR A 159 -8.45 -6.76 -20.74
C THR A 159 -9.06 -6.08 -21.97
N GLU A 160 -9.12 -6.76 -23.09
CA GLU A 160 -9.60 -6.23 -24.39
C GLU A 160 -10.83 -6.95 -24.92
N THR A 161 -11.27 -7.99 -24.23
CA THR A 161 -12.39 -8.83 -24.65
C THR A 161 -13.27 -9.18 -23.47
N GLY A 162 -14.55 -9.45 -23.74
CA GLY A 162 -15.48 -10.02 -22.78
C GLY A 162 -15.51 -11.56 -22.78
N ASP A 163 -14.63 -12.22 -23.53
CA ASP A 163 -14.60 -13.67 -23.63
C ASP A 163 -14.23 -14.34 -22.30
N PRO A 164 -15.13 -15.13 -21.68
CA PRO A 164 -14.85 -15.84 -20.43
C PRO A 164 -13.62 -16.75 -20.50
N ALA A 165 -13.26 -17.29 -21.64
CA ALA A 165 -12.07 -18.12 -21.80
C ALA A 165 -10.77 -17.34 -21.57
N VAL A 166 -10.78 -16.04 -21.85
CA VAL A 166 -9.66 -15.10 -21.60
C VAL A 166 -9.76 -14.48 -20.20
N LEU A 167 -10.98 -14.20 -19.76
CA LEU A 167 -11.22 -13.51 -18.48
C LEU A 167 -11.07 -14.44 -17.27
N ASN A 168 -11.48 -15.69 -17.38
CA ASN A 168 -11.47 -16.64 -16.29
C ASN A 168 -10.10 -17.31 -16.15
N LEU A 169 -9.21 -16.65 -15.40
CA LEU A 169 -7.90 -17.20 -15.08
C LEU A 169 -7.91 -17.84 -13.69
N PRO A 170 -7.25 -19.00 -13.51
CA PRO A 170 -7.03 -19.57 -12.18
C PRO A 170 -6.08 -18.67 -11.38
N ARG A 171 -6.06 -18.88 -10.07
CA ARG A 171 -5.09 -18.24 -9.18
C ARG A 171 -3.69 -18.78 -9.45
N ALA A 172 -2.73 -17.90 -9.66
CA ALA A 172 -1.31 -18.24 -9.66
C ALA A 172 -0.82 -18.46 -8.23
N ALA A 173 0.11 -19.37 -8.04
CA ALA A 173 0.72 -19.61 -6.73
C ALA A 173 1.41 -18.34 -6.19
N THR A 174 1.44 -18.21 -4.87
CA THR A 174 1.97 -17.01 -4.19
C THR A 174 3.41 -16.69 -4.59
N ASP A 175 4.25 -17.71 -4.76
CA ASP A 175 5.65 -17.57 -5.20
C ASP A 175 5.76 -17.03 -6.64
N GLN A 176 4.86 -17.45 -7.53
CA GLN A 176 4.80 -16.93 -8.90
C GLN A 176 4.40 -15.45 -8.93
N VAL A 177 3.45 -15.05 -8.06
CA VAL A 177 3.07 -13.65 -7.93
C VAL A 177 4.25 -12.81 -7.39
N TYR A 178 4.95 -13.28 -6.37
CA TYR A 178 6.14 -12.59 -5.86
C TYR A 178 7.27 -12.54 -6.90
N ALA A 179 7.50 -13.61 -7.66
CA ALA A 179 8.50 -13.60 -8.75
C ALA A 179 8.19 -12.52 -9.78
N ARG A 180 6.92 -12.34 -10.18
CA ARG A 180 6.50 -11.27 -11.09
C ARG A 180 6.72 -9.88 -10.48
N ILE A 181 6.39 -9.68 -9.20
CA ILE A 181 6.63 -8.42 -8.49
C ILE A 181 8.12 -8.06 -8.51
N VAL A 182 8.98 -9.00 -8.16
CA VAL A 182 10.44 -8.80 -8.13
C VAL A 182 10.96 -8.48 -9.53
N GLU A 183 10.50 -9.19 -10.55
CA GLU A 183 10.87 -8.94 -11.94
C GLU A 183 10.47 -7.54 -12.40
N ASP A 184 9.21 -7.14 -12.16
CA ASP A 184 8.72 -5.81 -12.54
C ASP A 184 9.48 -4.68 -11.82
N LEU A 185 9.80 -4.85 -10.53
CA LEU A 185 10.57 -3.87 -9.77
C LEU A 185 12.01 -3.77 -10.24
N THR A 186 12.65 -4.90 -10.55
CA THR A 186 14.04 -4.95 -11.02
C THR A 186 14.17 -4.28 -12.38
N ILE A 187 13.30 -4.62 -13.33
CA ILE A 187 13.26 -4.00 -14.66
C ILE A 187 12.92 -2.51 -14.52
N GLY A 188 11.89 -2.19 -13.71
CA GLY A 188 11.44 -0.82 -13.47
C GLY A 188 12.56 0.06 -12.92
N ALA A 189 13.32 -0.41 -11.92
CA ALA A 189 14.46 0.31 -11.37
C ALA A 189 15.54 0.63 -12.42
N GLY A 190 15.73 -0.26 -13.39
CA GLY A 190 16.68 -0.04 -14.49
C GLY A 190 16.22 1.01 -15.51
N LEU A 191 14.93 1.25 -15.63
CA LEU A 191 14.33 2.14 -16.62
C LEU A 191 13.99 3.54 -16.08
N MET A 192 13.73 3.66 -14.77
CA MET A 192 13.30 4.92 -14.17
C MET A 192 14.46 5.85 -13.83
N ALA A 193 14.14 7.16 -13.78
CA ALA A 193 15.07 8.19 -13.31
C ALA A 193 15.31 8.10 -11.79
N ASP A 194 16.43 8.67 -11.33
CA ASP A 194 16.73 8.82 -9.90
C ASP A 194 15.79 9.84 -9.22
N VAL A 195 15.34 10.84 -9.95
CA VAL A 195 14.43 11.90 -9.47
C VAL A 195 13.29 12.09 -10.46
N ASN A 196 12.07 12.11 -9.96
CA ASN A 196 10.86 12.36 -10.73
C ASN A 196 9.80 12.94 -9.77
N PRO A 197 9.54 14.26 -9.81
CA PRO A 197 8.62 14.89 -8.88
C PRO A 197 7.22 14.25 -8.93
N ALA A 198 6.68 13.92 -7.75
CA ALA A 198 5.34 13.35 -7.58
C ALA A 198 5.07 12.01 -8.29
N ARG A 199 6.09 11.33 -8.81
CA ARG A 199 5.97 10.04 -9.51
C ARG A 199 7.02 9.04 -9.03
N ALA A 200 6.86 7.78 -9.43
CA ALA A 200 7.81 6.73 -9.09
C ALA A 200 9.20 6.97 -9.69
N THR A 201 10.22 6.56 -8.93
CA THR A 201 11.63 6.71 -9.24
C THR A 201 12.33 5.37 -9.12
N LYS A 202 13.59 5.30 -9.52
CA LYS A 202 14.48 4.19 -9.21
C LYS A 202 14.50 3.89 -7.70
N GLY A 203 14.54 4.95 -6.88
CA GLY A 203 14.48 4.83 -5.42
C GLY A 203 13.17 4.19 -4.95
N SER A 204 12.03 4.53 -5.55
CA SER A 204 10.72 3.93 -5.24
C SER A 204 10.68 2.43 -5.53
N ALA A 205 11.23 2.00 -6.69
CA ALA A 205 11.30 0.58 -7.03
C ALA A 205 12.19 -0.20 -6.07
N ASN A 206 13.36 0.33 -5.71
CA ASN A 206 14.26 -0.32 -4.76
C ASN A 206 13.69 -0.35 -3.34
N ALA A 207 13.01 0.70 -2.88
CA ALA A 207 12.36 0.73 -1.58
C ALA A 207 11.21 -0.31 -1.49
N LEU A 208 10.39 -0.40 -2.54
CA LEU A 208 9.35 -1.42 -2.60
C LEU A 208 9.96 -2.84 -2.69
N LEU A 209 11.03 -3.02 -3.46
CA LEU A 209 11.75 -4.29 -3.54
C LEU A 209 12.30 -4.71 -2.17
N ALA A 210 12.87 -3.77 -1.39
CA ALA A 210 13.33 -4.04 -0.03
C ALA A 210 12.18 -4.54 0.87
N ARG A 211 11.00 -3.89 0.84
CA ARG A 211 9.80 -4.31 1.58
C ARG A 211 9.29 -5.69 1.11
N VAL A 212 9.28 -5.95 -0.19
CA VAL A 212 8.88 -7.24 -0.78
C VAL A 212 9.80 -8.36 -0.30
N GLN A 213 11.10 -8.15 -0.38
CA GLN A 213 12.10 -9.15 0.05
C GLN A 213 12.06 -9.37 1.57
N LEU A 214 11.86 -8.31 2.36
CA LEU A 214 11.64 -8.41 3.80
C LEU A 214 10.39 -9.26 4.12
N THR A 215 9.30 -9.04 3.41
CA THR A 215 8.05 -9.82 3.57
C THR A 215 8.27 -11.31 3.28
N GLN A 216 9.11 -11.64 2.31
CA GLN A 216 9.46 -13.01 1.96
C GLN A 216 10.58 -13.60 2.87
N ARG A 217 11.15 -12.82 3.78
CA ARG A 217 12.29 -13.19 4.62
C ARG A 217 13.59 -13.46 3.84
N ASN A 218 13.71 -12.86 2.67
CA ASN A 218 14.93 -12.87 1.88
C ASN A 218 15.87 -11.77 2.40
N TRP A 219 16.42 -11.96 3.60
CA TRP A 219 17.11 -10.92 4.37
C TRP A 219 18.25 -10.25 3.62
N SER A 220 19.10 -11.03 2.92
CA SER A 220 20.19 -10.44 2.11
C SER A 220 19.65 -9.53 1.02
N ALA A 221 18.70 -10.02 0.22
CA ALA A 221 18.10 -9.25 -0.86
C ALA A 221 17.33 -8.00 -0.34
N ALA A 222 16.68 -8.10 0.83
CA ALA A 222 16.02 -6.97 1.47
C ALA A 222 17.02 -5.88 1.87
N LYS A 223 18.14 -6.28 2.49
CA LYS A 223 19.23 -5.37 2.86
C LYS A 223 19.84 -4.73 1.62
N ASP A 224 20.19 -5.52 0.60
CA ASP A 224 20.83 -5.02 -0.61
C ASP A 224 19.94 -3.99 -1.32
N ALA A 225 18.63 -4.26 -1.44
CA ALA A 225 17.69 -3.32 -2.03
C ALA A 225 17.54 -2.03 -1.18
N ALA A 226 17.54 -2.14 0.15
CA ALA A 226 17.53 -0.97 1.04
C ALA A 226 18.80 -0.12 0.87
N LEU A 227 19.96 -0.74 0.75
CA LEU A 227 21.23 -0.04 0.55
C LEU A 227 21.29 0.70 -0.81
N LEU A 228 20.62 0.17 -1.85
CA LEU A 228 20.48 0.89 -3.13
C LEU A 228 19.68 2.20 -2.98
N VAL A 229 18.78 2.29 -2.02
CA VAL A 229 18.06 3.54 -1.70
C VAL A 229 18.95 4.47 -0.87
N LEU A 230 19.55 3.95 0.21
CA LEU A 230 20.36 4.75 1.13
C LEU A 230 21.62 5.36 0.48
N GLY A 231 22.25 4.63 -0.45
CA GLY A 231 23.39 5.09 -1.24
C GLY A 231 23.01 5.69 -2.60
N GLY A 232 21.72 5.78 -2.92
CA GLY A 232 21.22 6.22 -4.21
C GLY A 232 21.25 7.74 -4.40
N LYS A 233 20.90 8.17 -5.63
CA LYS A 233 20.90 9.59 -6.04
C LYS A 233 19.54 10.27 -5.90
N GLY A 234 18.56 9.65 -5.21
CA GLY A 234 17.21 10.18 -5.03
C GLY A 234 17.12 11.43 -4.13
N GLY A 235 18.22 11.76 -3.42
CA GLY A 235 18.29 12.95 -2.57
C GLY A 235 17.43 12.87 -1.29
N TYR A 236 17.07 11.67 -0.87
CA TYR A 236 16.25 11.46 0.33
C TYR A 236 17.03 11.75 1.61
N SER A 237 16.34 12.36 2.60
CA SER A 237 16.93 12.65 3.92
C SER A 237 15.87 12.60 5.01
N LEU A 238 16.23 12.03 6.17
CA LEU A 238 15.33 12.02 7.32
C LEU A 238 14.97 13.45 7.73
N GLN A 239 13.68 13.68 7.93
CA GLN A 239 13.14 14.97 8.32
C GLN A 239 12.81 15.00 9.82
N GLY A 240 12.84 16.18 10.43
CA GLY A 240 12.29 16.35 11.77
C GLY A 240 10.82 15.94 11.80
N PHE A 241 10.41 15.25 12.86
CA PHE A 241 9.08 14.65 12.93
C PHE A 241 7.95 15.67 12.74
N ASN A 242 8.13 16.88 13.26
CA ASN A 242 7.14 17.97 13.15
C ASN A 242 7.02 18.57 11.73
N SER A 243 7.99 18.31 10.85
CA SER A 243 7.98 18.78 9.46
C SER A 243 7.70 17.68 8.44
N LEU A 244 7.55 16.43 8.92
CA LEU A 244 7.34 15.27 8.06
C LEU A 244 5.90 15.21 7.54
N PHE A 245 4.92 15.57 8.37
CA PHE A 245 3.49 15.50 8.03
C PHE A 245 2.79 16.84 8.25
N PRO A 246 2.09 17.41 7.24
CA PRO A 246 2.19 17.11 5.81
C PRO A 246 3.41 17.80 5.19
N ALA A 247 4.16 17.06 4.38
CA ALA A 247 5.29 17.63 3.63
C ALA A 247 5.39 16.95 2.27
N ASP A 248 4.43 17.25 1.41
CA ASP A 248 4.23 16.58 0.14
C ASP A 248 5.48 16.60 -0.75
N ASN A 249 5.86 15.42 -1.21
CA ASN A 249 6.96 15.18 -2.16
C ASN A 249 8.32 15.74 -1.72
N LYS A 250 8.62 15.78 -0.42
CA LYS A 250 9.84 16.37 0.11
C LYS A 250 10.62 15.43 1.04
N GLY A 251 11.91 15.68 1.12
CA GLY A 251 12.84 15.14 2.11
C GLY A 251 12.83 13.63 2.24
N GLU A 252 12.01 13.11 3.11
CA GLU A 252 11.95 11.70 3.47
C GLU A 252 11.05 10.86 2.55
N SER A 253 10.16 11.51 1.80
CA SER A 253 9.22 10.83 0.92
C SER A 253 9.94 10.18 -0.26
N ILE A 254 9.65 8.91 -0.50
CA ILE A 254 10.16 8.13 -1.63
C ILE A 254 9.08 7.92 -2.67
N PHE A 255 7.86 7.67 -2.20
CA PHE A 255 6.68 7.55 -3.07
C PHE A 255 5.41 7.88 -2.31
N GLU A 256 4.62 8.79 -2.88
CA GLU A 256 3.34 9.23 -2.34
C GLU A 256 2.23 9.06 -3.37
N ILE A 257 1.02 8.83 -2.88
CA ILE A 257 -0.19 8.98 -3.68
C ILE A 257 -0.63 10.44 -3.56
N GLN A 258 -0.70 11.09 -4.72
CA GLN A 258 -1.03 12.50 -4.79
C GLN A 258 -2.54 12.70 -4.62
N PHE A 259 -2.95 13.63 -3.77
CA PHE A 259 -4.33 14.07 -3.62
C PHE A 259 -4.39 15.58 -3.67
N SER A 260 -5.42 16.13 -4.28
CA SER A 260 -5.64 17.57 -4.42
C SER A 260 -7.00 18.03 -3.86
N GLY A 261 -7.65 17.14 -3.13
CA GLY A 261 -8.95 17.41 -2.54
C GLY A 261 -10.05 17.56 -3.58
N SER A 262 -11.10 18.33 -3.25
CA SER A 262 -12.24 18.55 -4.15
C SER A 262 -11.98 19.56 -5.25
N ALA A 263 -10.84 20.27 -5.23
CA ALA A 263 -10.58 21.41 -6.10
C ALA A 263 -10.45 21.05 -7.58
N ASP A 264 -10.06 19.83 -7.91
CA ASP A 264 -9.85 19.35 -9.29
C ASP A 264 -10.80 18.23 -9.71
N GLY A 265 -11.83 17.94 -8.92
CA GLY A 265 -12.75 16.83 -9.15
C GLY A 265 -12.11 15.45 -9.00
N GLY A 266 -10.93 15.39 -8.38
CA GLY A 266 -10.19 14.18 -8.12
C GLY A 266 -10.79 13.32 -7.02
N THR A 267 -10.18 12.17 -6.80
CA THR A 267 -10.51 11.28 -5.70
C THR A 267 -9.98 11.87 -4.40
N SER A 268 -10.84 11.99 -3.41
CA SER A 268 -10.51 12.60 -2.14
C SER A 268 -9.80 11.61 -1.21
N PHE A 269 -8.83 12.10 -0.45
CA PHE A 269 -8.24 11.36 0.64
C PHE A 269 -9.15 11.45 1.86
N THR A 270 -9.84 10.36 2.18
CA THR A 270 -10.90 10.36 3.21
C THR A 270 -10.37 10.06 4.60
N LEU A 271 -9.21 9.44 4.70
CA LEU A 271 -8.66 8.90 5.94
C LEU A 271 -8.48 9.93 7.07
N PRO A 272 -8.01 11.17 6.82
CA PRO A 272 -7.85 12.15 7.90
C PRO A 272 -9.14 12.42 8.67
N ASP A 273 -10.27 12.54 7.96
CA ASP A 273 -11.57 12.78 8.59
C ASP A 273 -12.10 11.57 9.36
N LEU A 274 -11.64 10.37 9.01
CA LEU A 274 -11.97 9.14 9.73
C LEU A 274 -11.17 8.97 11.02
N LEU A 275 -9.97 9.53 11.10
CA LEU A 275 -9.04 9.34 12.22
C LEU A 275 -9.01 10.51 13.20
N LEU A 276 -9.45 11.71 12.81
CA LEU A 276 -9.40 12.90 13.65
C LEU A 276 -10.66 13.05 14.50
N PRO A 277 -10.52 13.43 15.78
CA PRO A 277 -11.66 13.77 16.63
C PRO A 277 -12.15 15.19 16.34
N LEU A 278 -13.38 15.51 16.75
CA LEU A 278 -13.84 16.87 16.84
C LEU A 278 -13.08 17.66 17.93
N PRO A 279 -12.77 18.93 17.74
CA PRO A 279 -13.03 19.79 16.58
C PRO A 279 -11.89 19.80 15.56
N ALA A 280 -10.95 18.85 15.60
CA ALA A 280 -9.81 18.80 14.68
C ALA A 280 -10.24 18.40 13.27
N ALA A 281 -11.39 17.72 13.14
CA ALA A 281 -12.09 17.51 11.89
C ALA A 281 -13.33 18.39 11.81
N THR A 282 -13.64 18.94 10.65
CA THR A 282 -14.84 19.76 10.43
C THR A 282 -16.12 18.92 10.50
N TYR A 283 -16.00 17.63 10.24
CA TYR A 283 -17.06 16.66 10.35
C TYR A 283 -16.70 15.60 11.37
N SER A 284 -17.49 15.48 12.40
CA SER A 284 -17.33 14.47 13.44
C SER A 284 -17.81 13.12 13.01
N PHE A 285 -17.23 12.58 12.00
CA PHE A 285 -17.24 11.13 11.85
C PHE A 285 -16.07 10.49 12.61
N ALA A 286 -15.63 11.11 13.68
CA ALA A 286 -14.77 10.52 14.71
C ALA A 286 -15.35 9.21 15.28
N LYS A 287 -15.97 8.44 14.42
CA LYS A 287 -16.51 7.10 14.67
C LYS A 287 -15.46 6.03 14.42
N PHE A 288 -14.43 6.35 13.68
CA PHE A 288 -13.27 5.49 13.52
C PHE A 288 -12.34 5.78 14.68
N ASN A 289 -12.59 5.11 15.75
CA ASN A 289 -11.81 5.35 16.95
C ASN A 289 -10.40 4.81 16.78
N LEU A 290 -9.59 5.63 16.92
CA LEU A 290 -8.54 5.92 17.84
C LEU A 290 -7.83 4.69 18.37
N PRO A 291 -6.53 4.69 18.36
CA PRO A 291 -5.72 3.68 18.99
C PRO A 291 -6.03 3.64 20.48
N THR A 292 -6.82 2.70 20.90
CA THR A 292 -7.10 2.48 22.33
C THR A 292 -5.86 2.05 23.09
N LEU A 293 -4.91 1.42 22.42
CA LEU A 293 -3.72 0.89 23.04
C LEU A 293 -2.63 1.93 23.24
N PHE A 294 -2.71 3.06 22.55
CA PHE A 294 -1.69 4.11 22.70
C PHE A 294 -1.78 4.86 24.01
N VAL A 295 -2.89 4.81 24.77
CA VAL A 295 -3.12 5.80 25.82
C VAL A 295 -3.93 5.33 27.01
N THR A 296 -4.19 4.08 27.20
CA THR A 296 -4.66 3.68 28.51
C THR A 296 -3.51 3.75 29.49
N ARG A 297 -3.57 4.74 30.39
CA ARG A 297 -2.60 4.92 31.49
C ARG A 297 -2.50 3.72 32.43
N ASN A 298 -3.31 2.73 32.26
CA ASN A 298 -3.30 1.48 33.01
C ASN A 298 -2.58 0.42 32.18
N ALA A 299 -1.27 0.55 32.12
CA ALA A 299 -0.37 -0.28 31.36
C ALA A 299 -0.74 -1.76 31.37
N GLN A 300 -1.31 -2.23 30.25
CA GLN A 300 -1.20 -3.63 29.90
C GLN A 300 0.18 -3.84 29.23
N PRO A 301 0.82 -4.99 29.35
CA PRO A 301 2.16 -5.23 28.77
C PRO A 301 2.24 -5.04 27.24
N THR A 302 1.10 -5.00 26.57
CA THR A 302 0.97 -4.72 25.13
C THR A 302 0.68 -3.25 24.84
N ASP A 303 0.51 -2.42 25.87
CA ASP A 303 0.20 -1.01 25.73
C ASP A 303 1.47 -0.23 25.33
N LEU A 304 1.39 0.53 24.25
CA LEU A 304 2.49 1.39 23.80
C LEU A 304 2.90 2.42 24.85
N THR A 305 1.99 2.83 25.73
CA THR A 305 2.33 3.76 26.81
C THR A 305 3.36 3.18 27.79
N SER A 306 3.41 1.87 27.96
CA SER A 306 4.40 1.19 28.78
C SER A 306 5.78 1.06 28.11
N VAL A 307 5.85 1.28 26.80
CA VAL A 307 7.07 1.14 25.98
C VAL A 307 7.55 2.45 25.39
N VAL A 308 6.77 3.52 25.50
CA VAL A 308 7.12 4.86 25.00
C VAL A 308 7.74 5.69 26.09
N ASP A 309 8.92 6.24 25.83
CA ASP A 309 9.47 7.35 26.62
C ASP A 309 8.68 8.62 26.28
N THR A 310 7.56 8.83 26.97
CA THR A 310 6.63 9.95 26.74
C THR A 310 7.24 11.32 27.01
N ILE A 311 8.42 11.38 27.60
CA ILE A 311 9.14 12.62 27.89
C ILE A 311 10.04 12.99 26.72
N ASN A 312 10.75 12.02 26.16
CA ASN A 312 11.80 12.26 25.17
C ASN A 312 11.40 11.85 23.75
N ASP A 313 10.49 10.87 23.58
CA ASP A 313 10.07 10.45 22.25
C ASP A 313 9.14 11.47 21.60
N GLN A 314 9.66 12.20 20.60
CA GLN A 314 8.94 13.26 19.90
C GLN A 314 7.81 12.74 18.98
N ARG A 315 7.73 11.43 18.75
CA ARG A 315 6.63 10.78 18.00
C ARG A 315 5.36 10.69 18.82
N TRP A 316 5.46 10.93 20.11
CA TRP A 316 4.38 10.87 21.07
C TRP A 316 4.15 12.22 21.73
N SER A 317 2.93 12.76 21.68
CA SER A 317 2.55 13.96 22.41
C SER A 317 1.49 13.64 23.45
N TYR A 318 1.82 13.84 24.70
CA TYR A 318 0.93 13.60 25.85
C TYR A 318 0.24 14.88 26.35
N GLN A 319 0.51 16.04 25.81
CA GLN A 319 0.17 17.31 26.42
C GLN A 319 -1.19 17.89 26.04
N GLY A 320 -2.20 17.09 25.80
CA GLY A 320 -3.61 17.53 25.78
C GLY A 320 -3.98 18.72 24.90
N ASN A 321 -3.10 19.15 23.99
CA ASN A 321 -3.31 20.28 23.12
C ASN A 321 -3.17 19.85 21.67
N VAL A 322 -4.27 19.93 20.92
CA VAL A 322 -4.36 19.61 19.49
C VAL A 322 -3.28 20.29 18.64
N ASN A 323 -2.74 21.41 19.13
CA ASN A 323 -1.82 22.27 18.37
C ASN A 323 -0.33 22.11 18.73
N THR A 324 0.03 21.35 19.74
CA THR A 324 1.40 21.36 20.28
C THR A 324 2.26 20.17 19.99
N GLY A 325 1.75 19.12 19.39
CA GLY A 325 2.57 17.98 18.99
C GLY A 325 2.01 17.36 17.73
N ARG A 326 2.77 17.44 16.67
CA ARG A 326 2.41 16.79 15.38
C ARG A 326 2.89 15.36 15.33
N ASN A 327 2.84 14.68 16.46
CA ASN A 327 3.17 13.30 16.54
C ASN A 327 2.04 12.49 15.92
N HIS A 328 2.33 11.29 15.48
CA HIS A 328 1.36 10.42 14.88
C HIS A 328 0.27 9.93 15.85
N ALA A 329 0.40 10.24 17.14
CA ALA A 329 -0.66 10.12 18.11
C ALA A 329 -0.63 11.33 19.03
N SER A 330 -1.74 11.99 19.21
CA SER A 330 -1.93 13.11 20.12
C SER A 330 -3.10 12.81 21.05
N TYR A 331 -3.06 13.36 22.26
CA TYR A 331 -4.12 13.19 23.25
C TYR A 331 -4.93 14.47 23.38
N VAL A 332 -6.25 14.36 23.30
CA VAL A 332 -7.19 15.46 23.60
C VAL A 332 -8.04 15.05 24.78
N GLN A 333 -7.96 15.81 25.86
CA GLN A 333 -8.82 15.58 27.03
C GLN A 333 -10.10 16.42 26.91
N GLY A 334 -11.24 15.74 26.88
CA GLY A 334 -12.57 16.36 27.03
C GLY A 334 -12.97 17.38 25.98
N ARG A 335 -12.58 17.20 24.71
CA ARG A 335 -12.87 18.14 23.62
C ARG A 335 -13.82 17.62 22.54
N GLY A 336 -14.35 16.43 22.68
CA GLY A 336 -15.38 15.92 21.79
C GLY A 336 -16.78 16.37 22.20
N PRO A 337 -17.78 16.25 21.32
CA PRO A 337 -19.19 16.51 21.66
C PRO A 337 -19.74 15.54 22.69
N LYS A 338 -19.03 14.46 22.98
CA LYS A 338 -19.35 13.48 24.02
C LYS A 338 -18.17 13.30 24.96
N ALA A 339 -18.45 12.91 26.21
CA ALA A 339 -17.43 12.67 27.22
C ALA A 339 -16.46 11.52 26.85
N ASP A 340 -16.84 10.66 25.94
CA ASP A 340 -16.08 9.54 25.40
C ASP A 340 -15.24 9.89 24.15
N ASP A 341 -15.39 11.10 23.59
CA ASP A 341 -14.55 11.62 22.52
C ASP A 341 -13.19 12.17 23.05
N SER A 342 -12.86 11.87 24.28
CA SER A 342 -11.56 12.19 24.89
C SER A 342 -10.61 11.01 24.71
N GLY A 343 -9.43 11.25 24.22
CA GLY A 343 -8.43 10.19 24.10
C GLY A 343 -7.36 10.48 23.05
N PRO A 344 -6.52 9.51 22.78
CA PRO A 344 -5.51 9.63 21.75
C PRO A 344 -6.12 9.57 20.35
N PHE A 345 -5.49 10.26 19.42
CA PHE A 345 -5.88 10.25 18.03
C PHE A 345 -4.64 10.36 17.12
N VAL A 346 -4.81 9.98 15.87
CA VAL A 346 -3.77 10.08 14.85
C VAL A 346 -3.75 11.49 14.29
N TYR A 347 -2.56 12.11 14.22
CA TYR A 347 -2.39 13.47 13.71
C TYR A 347 -1.31 13.57 12.63
N LYS A 348 -1.09 12.49 11.88
CA LYS A 348 -0.17 12.47 10.74
C LYS A 348 -0.74 13.26 9.56
N TRP A 349 -2.01 13.12 9.30
CA TRP A 349 -2.72 13.83 8.23
C TRP A 349 -3.72 14.81 8.81
N ARG A 350 -4.15 15.77 8.00
CA ARG A 350 -5.06 16.81 8.42
C ARG A 350 -6.30 16.84 7.54
N SER A 351 -7.42 17.17 8.14
CA SER A 351 -8.59 17.59 7.41
C SER A 351 -8.41 19.04 6.94
N ASP A 352 -8.74 19.31 5.70
CA ASP A 352 -8.77 20.67 5.14
C ASP A 352 -10.08 21.41 5.45
N GLY A 353 -10.95 20.80 6.22
CA GLY A 353 -12.24 21.39 6.62
C GLY A 353 -13.36 21.20 5.60
N SER A 354 -13.12 20.56 4.48
CA SER A 354 -14.14 20.32 3.44
C SER A 354 -14.82 18.95 3.54
N GLY A 355 -14.51 18.17 4.56
CA GLY A 355 -15.06 16.85 4.90
C GLY A 355 -14.76 15.78 3.87
N PHE A 356 -14.00 14.76 4.27
CA PHE A 356 -13.59 13.65 3.41
C PHE A 356 -12.86 14.05 2.11
N ASN A 357 -12.25 15.23 2.07
CA ASN A 357 -11.62 15.81 0.90
C ASN A 357 -10.22 16.35 1.21
N SER A 358 -9.45 15.69 2.06
CA SER A 358 -8.11 16.15 2.36
C SER A 358 -7.24 16.18 1.11
N SER A 359 -6.43 17.24 0.99
CA SER A 359 -5.40 17.39 -0.04
C SER A 359 -4.04 16.84 0.39
N ASP A 360 -3.92 16.32 1.61
CA ASP A 360 -2.68 15.69 2.07
C ASP A 360 -2.38 14.43 1.25
N ASN A 361 -1.12 14.24 0.86
CA ASN A 361 -0.68 13.03 0.18
C ASN A 361 -0.55 11.86 1.13
N TYR A 362 -0.72 10.65 0.63
CA TYR A 362 -0.49 9.43 1.38
C TYR A 362 0.92 8.88 1.11
N TYR A 363 1.75 8.77 2.17
CA TYR A 363 3.08 8.19 2.07
C TYR A 363 3.01 6.67 1.96
N VAL A 364 3.34 6.12 0.80
CA VAL A 364 3.42 4.67 0.58
C VAL A 364 4.80 4.14 0.96
N LEU A 365 5.85 4.91 0.61
CA LEU A 365 7.24 4.56 0.86
C LEU A 365 8.01 5.78 1.36
N ARG A 366 8.71 5.64 2.48
CA ARG A 366 9.55 6.70 3.03
C ARG A 366 10.86 6.18 3.61
N LEU A 367 11.84 7.05 3.73
CA LEU A 367 13.21 6.71 4.06
C LEU A 367 13.36 6.02 5.42
N ALA A 368 12.57 6.41 6.42
CA ALA A 368 12.63 5.76 7.73
C ALA A 368 12.32 4.26 7.65
N GLU A 369 11.38 3.85 6.82
CA GLU A 369 11.11 2.42 6.63
C GLU A 369 12.28 1.69 5.98
N VAL A 370 12.99 2.34 5.07
CA VAL A 370 14.20 1.75 4.44
C VAL A 370 15.29 1.51 5.48
N TYR A 371 15.53 2.46 6.38
CA TYR A 371 16.43 2.28 7.51
C TYR A 371 16.02 1.11 8.41
N LEU A 372 14.73 1.04 8.78
CA LEU A 372 14.20 -0.04 9.61
C LEU A 372 14.26 -1.40 8.91
N THR A 373 14.06 -1.43 7.60
CA THR A 373 14.22 -2.64 6.78
C THR A 373 15.67 -3.10 6.76
N ALA A 374 16.63 -2.18 6.60
CA ALA A 374 18.05 -2.50 6.65
C ALA A 374 18.48 -3.00 8.05
N ALA A 375 17.97 -2.39 9.11
CA ALA A 375 18.23 -2.81 10.49
C ALA A 375 17.70 -4.23 10.74
N GLU A 376 16.45 -4.50 10.41
CA GLU A 376 15.82 -5.80 10.60
C GLU A 376 16.54 -6.90 9.78
N ALA A 377 16.75 -6.67 8.50
CA ALA A 377 17.45 -7.61 7.64
C ALA A 377 18.88 -7.90 8.14
N SER A 378 19.60 -6.86 8.60
CA SER A 378 20.93 -7.05 9.19
C SER A 378 20.89 -7.89 10.47
N ASN A 379 19.90 -7.66 11.33
CA ASN A 379 19.70 -8.45 12.55
C ASN A 379 19.42 -9.93 12.22
N GLU A 380 18.52 -10.19 11.27
CA GLU A 380 18.17 -11.57 10.89
C GLU A 380 19.31 -12.29 10.14
N LEU A 381 20.27 -11.57 9.58
CA LEU A 381 21.52 -12.09 9.03
C LEU A 381 22.61 -12.33 10.10
N ASN A 382 22.30 -12.17 11.39
CA ASN A 382 23.27 -12.25 12.48
C ASN A 382 24.46 -11.29 12.31
N SER A 383 24.24 -10.10 11.74
CA SER A 383 25.28 -9.08 11.67
C SER A 383 25.69 -8.62 13.07
N PRO A 384 26.92 -8.11 13.26
CA PRO A 384 27.34 -7.49 14.51
C PRO A 384 26.34 -6.43 14.98
N ALA A 385 26.10 -6.32 16.29
CA ALA A 385 25.12 -5.39 16.85
C ALA A 385 25.31 -3.94 16.35
N GLN A 386 26.58 -3.46 16.29
CA GLN A 386 26.86 -2.12 15.79
C GLN A 386 26.38 -1.91 14.35
N ALA A 387 26.56 -2.89 13.47
CA ALA A 387 26.09 -2.80 12.08
C ALA A 387 24.56 -2.75 11.95
N VAL A 388 23.82 -3.28 12.92
CA VAL A 388 22.36 -3.13 13.04
C VAL A 388 22.01 -1.73 13.55
N LEU A 389 22.72 -1.27 14.57
CA LEU A 389 22.50 0.02 15.23
C LEU A 389 22.82 1.21 14.29
N ASP A 390 23.74 1.04 13.35
CA ASP A 390 24.05 2.06 12.33
C ASP A 390 22.83 2.43 11.47
N TYR A 391 21.88 1.50 11.32
CA TYR A 391 20.59 1.76 10.67
C TYR A 391 19.48 2.15 11.65
N LEU A 392 19.49 1.65 12.88
CA LEU A 392 18.42 1.90 13.86
C LEU A 392 18.57 3.27 14.55
N ASN A 393 19.80 3.65 14.88
CA ASN A 393 20.08 4.89 15.63
C ASN A 393 19.65 6.17 14.92
N PRO A 394 19.77 6.33 13.60
CA PRO A 394 19.23 7.51 12.90
C PRO A 394 17.73 7.74 13.18
N ILE A 395 16.94 6.67 13.27
CA ILE A 395 15.51 6.74 13.56
C ILE A 395 15.28 7.15 15.02
N ARG A 396 16.01 6.53 15.95
CA ARG A 396 15.94 6.86 17.39
C ARG A 396 16.32 8.32 17.66
N GLN A 397 17.46 8.76 17.12
CA GLN A 397 17.96 10.13 17.32
C GLN A 397 16.99 11.17 16.74
N ARG A 398 16.45 10.92 15.54
CA ARG A 398 15.43 11.78 14.93
C ARG A 398 14.17 11.86 15.81
N ALA A 399 13.81 10.78 16.50
CA ALA A 399 12.70 10.73 17.45
C ALA A 399 13.04 11.38 18.81
N GLY A 400 14.24 11.91 19.01
CA GLY A 400 14.69 12.50 20.28
C GLY A 400 15.21 11.49 21.30
N LEU A 401 15.32 10.20 20.93
CA LEU A 401 15.84 9.15 21.79
C LEU A 401 17.37 9.09 21.73
N LEU A 402 18.00 8.67 22.82
CA LEU A 402 19.44 8.40 22.84
C LEU A 402 19.79 7.24 21.90
N PRO A 403 20.94 7.34 21.19
CA PRO A 403 21.45 6.23 20.41
C PRO A 403 21.80 5.06 21.34
N LEU A 404 21.67 3.86 20.83
CA LEU A 404 22.16 2.62 21.46
C LEU A 404 23.58 2.35 20.98
N ASP A 405 24.34 1.64 21.80
CA ASP A 405 25.63 1.06 21.45
C ASP A 405 25.63 -0.46 21.70
N ALA A 406 26.72 -1.13 21.36
CA ALA A 406 26.82 -2.58 21.50
C ALA A 406 26.78 -3.07 22.96
N SER A 407 26.93 -2.18 23.95
CA SER A 407 26.81 -2.48 25.38
C SER A 407 25.40 -2.27 25.94
N SER A 408 24.51 -1.67 25.14
CA SER A 408 23.12 -1.42 25.52
C SER A 408 22.37 -2.75 25.72
N PRO A 409 21.48 -2.86 26.73
CA PRO A 409 20.69 -4.08 26.98
C PRO A 409 19.90 -4.54 25.76
N GLU A 410 19.39 -3.59 24.97
CA GLU A 410 18.65 -3.84 23.72
C GLU A 410 19.53 -4.48 22.64
N ALA A 411 20.84 -4.30 22.71
CA ALA A 411 21.83 -4.84 21.78
C ALA A 411 22.49 -6.15 22.26
N ALA A 412 22.11 -6.66 23.43
CA ALA A 412 22.72 -7.82 24.06
C ALA A 412 22.57 -9.13 23.26
N SER A 413 21.59 -9.23 22.38
CA SER A 413 21.34 -10.41 21.53
C SER A 413 20.52 -10.06 20.28
N GLN A 414 20.51 -10.97 19.30
CA GLN A 414 19.63 -10.88 18.14
C GLN A 414 18.14 -10.76 18.56
N ALA A 415 17.73 -11.46 19.61
CA ALA A 415 16.35 -11.43 20.09
C ALA A 415 15.97 -10.08 20.70
N THR A 416 16.84 -9.48 21.50
CA THR A 416 16.60 -8.15 22.09
C THR A 416 16.62 -7.05 21.02
N LEU A 417 17.55 -7.11 20.06
CA LEU A 417 17.56 -6.22 18.90
C LEU A 417 16.29 -6.37 18.05
N ARG A 418 15.80 -7.60 17.82
CA ARG A 418 14.52 -7.81 17.11
C ARG A 418 13.37 -7.11 17.81
N THR A 419 13.29 -7.21 19.13
CA THR A 419 12.26 -6.52 19.92
C THR A 419 12.37 -5.01 19.81
N GLU A 420 13.58 -4.47 19.90
CA GLU A 420 13.79 -3.02 19.78
C GLU A 420 13.50 -2.52 18.36
N ILE A 421 13.89 -3.26 17.31
CA ILE A 421 13.56 -2.93 15.92
C ILE A 421 12.05 -2.92 15.70
N ASP A 422 11.31 -3.94 16.18
CA ASP A 422 9.85 -3.98 16.09
C ASP A 422 9.23 -2.78 16.82
N LYS A 423 9.69 -2.47 18.03
CA LYS A 423 9.25 -1.29 18.79
C LYS A 423 9.46 0.00 18.00
N GLN A 424 10.66 0.22 17.46
CA GLN A 424 10.95 1.42 16.68
C GLN A 424 10.13 1.46 15.39
N ARG A 425 9.95 0.33 14.70
CA ARG A 425 9.13 0.22 13.50
C ARG A 425 7.67 0.54 13.78
N ARG A 426 7.11 -0.03 14.84
CA ARG A 426 5.73 0.24 15.27
C ARG A 426 5.51 1.72 15.60
N LEU A 427 6.40 2.33 16.41
CA LEU A 427 6.30 3.73 16.80
C LEU A 427 6.48 4.69 15.61
N GLU A 428 7.36 4.34 14.70
CA GLU A 428 7.69 5.15 13.54
C GLU A 428 6.60 5.12 12.47
N LEU A 429 6.13 3.92 12.11
CA LEU A 429 5.19 3.69 11.00
C LEU A 429 3.74 3.55 11.47
N ALA A 430 3.45 3.87 12.74
CA ALA A 430 2.10 3.78 13.30
C ALA A 430 1.08 4.49 12.39
N PHE A 431 -0.03 3.82 12.11
CA PHE A 431 -1.15 4.29 11.29
C PHE A 431 -0.87 4.52 9.80
N GLU A 432 0.30 4.12 9.30
CA GLU A 432 0.63 4.20 7.87
C GLU A 432 0.20 2.95 7.08
N GLY A 433 -0.68 2.11 7.65
CA GLY A 433 -1.26 0.97 6.95
C GLY A 433 -0.35 -0.26 6.83
N GLU A 434 0.73 -0.35 7.63
CA GLU A 434 1.69 -1.46 7.53
C GLU A 434 1.68 -2.40 8.75
N ARG A 435 1.13 -2.01 9.90
CA ARG A 435 1.24 -2.80 11.14
C ARG A 435 0.66 -4.20 11.03
N TRP A 436 -0.52 -4.37 10.43
CA TRP A 436 -1.12 -5.70 10.24
C TRP A 436 -0.26 -6.61 9.38
N PHE A 437 0.35 -6.07 8.33
CA PHE A 437 1.24 -6.82 7.45
C PHE A 437 2.56 -7.20 8.15
N ASP A 438 3.08 -6.36 9.03
CA ASP A 438 4.20 -6.69 9.89
C ASP A 438 3.84 -7.85 10.82
N LEU A 439 2.69 -7.80 11.48
CA LEU A 439 2.21 -8.87 12.36
C LEU A 439 1.99 -10.19 11.60
N ILE A 440 1.50 -10.17 10.37
CA ILE A 440 1.38 -11.36 9.51
C ILE A 440 2.76 -11.96 9.21
N ARG A 441 3.74 -11.13 8.79
CA ARG A 441 5.07 -11.65 8.47
C ARG A 441 5.81 -12.18 9.72
N TYR A 442 5.56 -11.62 10.90
CA TYR A 442 6.05 -12.12 12.16
C TYR A 442 5.45 -13.49 12.50
N ALA A 443 4.14 -13.65 12.34
CA ALA A 443 3.49 -14.95 12.49
C ALA A 443 4.12 -16.01 11.57
N ARG A 444 4.31 -15.68 10.29
CA ARG A 444 4.93 -16.56 9.30
C ARG A 444 6.42 -16.84 9.59
N HIS A 445 7.14 -15.88 10.17
CA HIS A 445 8.52 -16.07 10.60
C HIS A 445 8.62 -17.08 11.74
N THR A 446 7.80 -16.92 12.78
CA THR A 446 7.72 -17.87 13.90
C THR A 446 7.26 -19.27 13.45
N GLN A 447 6.31 -19.35 12.51
CA GLN A 447 5.89 -20.64 11.93
C GLN A 447 7.01 -21.34 11.14
N ALA A 448 7.82 -20.57 10.41
CA ALA A 448 8.94 -21.13 9.65
C ALA A 448 10.14 -21.52 10.53
N ASN A 449 10.31 -20.84 11.66
CA ASN A 449 11.35 -21.11 12.63
C ASN A 449 10.85 -20.86 14.06
N SER A 450 10.47 -21.91 14.77
CA SER A 450 9.90 -21.83 16.12
C SER A 450 10.87 -21.29 17.18
N ALA A 451 12.17 -21.23 16.90
CA ALA A 451 13.16 -20.58 17.78
C ALA A 451 13.08 -19.05 17.70
N VAL A 452 12.48 -18.49 16.64
CA VAL A 452 12.26 -17.04 16.49
C VAL A 452 10.97 -16.66 17.18
N GLN A 453 11.06 -15.71 18.09
CA GLN A 453 9.92 -15.16 18.78
C GLN A 453 9.79 -13.65 18.45
N HIS A 454 8.56 -13.21 18.26
CA HIS A 454 8.15 -11.81 18.17
C HIS A 454 7.22 -11.49 19.34
N ALA A 455 7.26 -10.27 19.84
CA ALA A 455 6.47 -9.88 21.02
C ALA A 455 4.96 -10.03 20.76
N VAL A 456 4.52 -9.62 19.57
CA VAL A 456 3.12 -9.74 19.08
C VAL A 456 3.14 -10.21 17.63
N THR A 457 2.20 -11.06 17.28
CA THR A 457 1.98 -11.55 15.90
C THR A 457 0.52 -11.42 15.51
N ALA A 458 0.20 -11.55 14.22
CA ALA A 458 -1.18 -11.57 13.76
C ALA A 458 -2.02 -12.70 14.40
N LEU A 459 -1.39 -13.83 14.74
CA LEU A 459 -2.10 -14.93 15.42
C LEU A 459 -2.50 -14.57 16.86
N ASP A 460 -1.77 -13.68 17.51
CA ASP A 460 -2.14 -13.17 18.84
C ASP A 460 -3.35 -12.25 18.73
N MET A 461 -3.39 -11.40 17.71
CA MET A 461 -4.54 -10.53 17.43
C MET A 461 -5.79 -11.35 17.05
N ILE A 462 -5.63 -12.38 16.22
CA ILE A 462 -6.72 -13.30 15.86
C ILE A 462 -7.24 -14.00 17.11
N ALA A 463 -6.36 -14.47 18.00
CA ALA A 463 -6.75 -15.08 19.26
C ALA A 463 -7.50 -14.11 20.17
N GLN A 464 -7.01 -12.88 20.29
CA GLN A 464 -7.62 -11.83 21.12
C GLN A 464 -9.00 -11.41 20.62
N LYS A 465 -9.14 -11.18 19.30
CA LYS A 465 -10.36 -10.62 18.71
C LYS A 465 -11.40 -11.68 18.34
N ARG A 466 -10.97 -12.90 18.01
CA ARG A 466 -11.85 -14.01 17.61
C ARG A 466 -11.93 -15.18 18.61
N GLY A 467 -11.06 -15.23 19.59
CA GLY A 467 -10.98 -16.35 20.54
C GLY A 467 -10.30 -17.61 19.97
N THR A 468 -9.71 -17.55 18.78
CA THR A 468 -9.02 -18.70 18.12
C THR A 468 -7.72 -18.24 17.47
N ARG A 469 -6.74 -19.15 17.36
CA ARG A 469 -5.48 -18.89 16.62
C ARG A 469 -5.53 -19.47 15.20
N ASP A 470 -6.60 -19.18 14.47
CA ASP A 470 -6.81 -19.74 13.14
C ASP A 470 -5.95 -19.02 12.09
N VAL A 471 -5.01 -19.75 11.49
CA VAL A 471 -4.10 -19.26 10.46
C VAL A 471 -4.81 -18.81 9.17
N ASN A 472 -6.04 -19.27 8.94
CA ASN A 472 -6.80 -18.89 7.74
C ASN A 472 -7.10 -17.40 7.72
N TYR A 473 -7.24 -16.77 8.89
CA TYR A 473 -7.47 -15.32 8.99
C TYR A 473 -6.22 -14.44 8.79
N LEU A 474 -5.08 -15.02 8.47
CA LEU A 474 -3.92 -14.28 7.95
C LEU A 474 -4.15 -13.75 6.52
N LEU A 475 -5.18 -14.23 5.84
CA LEU A 475 -5.56 -13.81 4.48
C LEU A 475 -7.04 -13.40 4.47
N PHE A 476 -7.38 -12.53 3.55
CA PHE A 476 -8.76 -12.26 3.18
C PHE A 476 -9.35 -13.40 2.34
N PRO A 477 -10.66 -13.59 2.38
CA PRO A 477 -11.36 -14.43 1.40
C PRO A 477 -11.30 -13.80 0.01
N ILE A 478 -11.40 -14.62 -1.03
CA ILE A 478 -11.68 -14.14 -2.38
C ILE A 478 -13.08 -13.54 -2.40
N PRO A 479 -13.29 -12.34 -2.96
CA PRO A 479 -14.60 -11.68 -2.97
C PRO A 479 -15.67 -12.53 -3.65
N LEU A 480 -16.88 -12.51 -3.10
CA LEU A 480 -18.01 -13.31 -3.62
C LEU A 480 -18.33 -12.96 -5.08
N GLY A 481 -18.25 -11.68 -5.45
CA GLY A 481 -18.49 -11.26 -6.84
C GLY A 481 -17.52 -11.90 -7.83
N GLU A 482 -16.25 -12.05 -7.45
CA GLU A 482 -15.22 -12.67 -8.28
C GLU A 482 -15.45 -14.19 -8.41
N LEU A 483 -15.81 -14.87 -7.32
CA LEU A 483 -16.13 -16.30 -7.34
C LEU A 483 -17.35 -16.61 -8.23
N ASN A 484 -18.33 -15.71 -8.23
CA ASN A 484 -19.53 -15.87 -9.04
C ASN A 484 -19.29 -15.67 -10.54
N THR A 485 -18.30 -14.83 -10.89
CA THR A 485 -18.01 -14.49 -12.29
C THR A 485 -16.91 -15.36 -12.90
N ASN A 486 -15.91 -15.75 -12.12
CA ASN A 486 -14.79 -16.57 -12.56
C ASN A 486 -14.85 -17.96 -11.92
N THR A 487 -15.37 -18.94 -12.65
CA THR A 487 -15.55 -20.31 -12.18
C THR A 487 -14.25 -21.09 -11.92
N GLN A 488 -13.10 -20.56 -12.32
CA GLN A 488 -11.78 -21.16 -12.03
C GLN A 488 -11.19 -20.70 -10.68
N LEU A 489 -11.83 -19.72 -10.02
CA LEU A 489 -11.39 -19.28 -8.70
C LEU A 489 -11.84 -20.26 -7.62
N GLN A 490 -10.92 -20.51 -6.69
CA GLN A 490 -11.19 -21.25 -5.48
C GLN A 490 -11.06 -20.32 -4.29
N GLN A 491 -11.91 -20.51 -3.28
CA GLN A 491 -11.86 -19.74 -2.06
C GLN A 491 -10.61 -20.05 -1.23
N ASN A 492 -10.16 -19.11 -0.41
CA ASN A 492 -9.16 -19.37 0.61
C ASN A 492 -9.72 -20.30 1.71
N PRO A 493 -8.89 -21.18 2.29
CA PRO A 493 -9.32 -22.02 3.41
C PRO A 493 -9.91 -21.21 4.57
N GLY A 494 -10.93 -21.74 5.20
CA GLY A 494 -11.60 -21.09 6.34
C GLY A 494 -12.78 -20.19 5.99
N TYR A 495 -13.10 -20.03 4.67
CA TYR A 495 -14.19 -19.16 4.19
C TYR A 495 -15.19 -19.88 3.32
#